data_59ed42d4e61f4a5ec94f588a2492aa89
#
_entry.id   59ed42d4e61f4a5ec94f588a2492aa89
#
_cell.length_a   1.000
_cell.length_b   1.000
_cell.length_c   1.000
_cell.angle_alpha   90.00
_cell.angle_beta   90.00
_cell.angle_gamma   90.00
#
_symmetry.space_group_name_H-M   'P 1'
#
loop_
_entity.id
_entity.type
_entity.pdbx_description
1 polymer ?
#
loop_
_entity_poly.entity_id
_entity_poly.type
_entity_poly.pdbx_seq_one_letter_code
_entity_poly.pdbx_strand_id
1 'polypeptide(L)'
;MRLFRGFSFPVLALGACLLASGAFAQVQPSPTTPVIGNTTTVSADPTVPRPATSHCTVDLFKNLEFADFNTKNFTYTPPSTKACPGPWSKVVLTVDYTVTRGTQYDRTAQFFLGGAILYFGTTAEPRGNLSPYWHVESDVTNLAPLLTSTQAGTALLGNYVGVYDGVDYDGIIYATARLDFYETNAENPAAVVPNQVIGLTGNGGSYALNNPNSVFTQSLTLPTNVIGAYLDVYAQSQSDDEFWYTCVPNALTTILESCGDTSFRETEITIDGTPAGVAPVYPWVYTGGIDPFLWEPIPGVQTLNLKPFRVDLSPFAGQLSNGKTHTLGVQVYNADSYFSLTGNLLLYTDPVWTKVTGEVTGNTLTAEPTPQIVDNITTDTNGDAYGSVTTKSNRSYTIKGNVSTSLGLKETVVSQAVTFDQTTLFTVNESEDVQDIKQSTTAYGSSTTYLGGVETTQINGFSYPFTLDYSFVANPDGTYAQATKASQQWLYGYTESANGMRQYQSSTSNTVTTQDTLNYDANFNFTGNTGTQSKQTYNSLDSEGNCYSRTLTAANLKLTGLVDGAACK
;
A
#
# COMPACT_ATOMS: atom_id res chain seq x y z
N MET A 1 12.80 7.09 -0.20
CA MET A 1 12.19 7.51 1.05
C MET A 1 13.30 7.58 2.09
N ARG A 2 13.87 8.76 2.31
CA ARG A 2 14.90 8.95 3.34
C ARG A 2 14.17 9.20 4.66
N LEU A 3 13.96 8.17 5.44
CA LEU A 3 13.52 8.24 6.82
C LEU A 3 14.77 8.24 7.70
N PHE A 4 14.92 9.28 8.50
CA PHE A 4 16.00 9.47 9.49
C PHE A 4 17.42 9.61 8.92
N ARG A 5 17.85 10.83 8.66
CA ARG A 5 19.26 11.18 8.76
C ARG A 5 19.59 11.26 10.25
N GLY A 6 20.46 10.35 10.70
CA GLY A 6 20.99 10.37 12.07
C GLY A 6 21.71 11.69 12.35
N PHE A 7 21.52 12.19 13.58
CA PHE A 7 22.24 13.34 14.09
C PHE A 7 23.74 13.04 14.15
N SER A 8 24.48 13.54 13.17
CA SER A 8 25.89 13.81 13.35
C SER A 8 26.01 15.28 13.72
N PHE A 9 26.45 15.58 14.94
CA PHE A 9 26.78 16.95 15.33
C PHE A 9 27.95 17.46 14.49
N PRO A 10 27.81 18.50 13.68
CA PRO A 10 28.97 19.24 13.21
C PRO A 10 29.30 20.33 14.25
N VAL A 11 30.51 20.27 14.75
CA VAL A 11 31.18 21.43 15.36
C VAL A 11 31.14 22.60 14.37
N LEU A 12 30.68 23.75 14.85
CA LEU A 12 30.60 24.99 14.08
C LEU A 12 31.93 25.30 13.36
N ALA A 13 31.83 25.43 12.05
CA ALA A 13 32.74 26.31 11.29
C ALA A 13 31.88 27.21 10.39
N LEU A 14 31.78 28.49 10.76
CA LEU A 14 31.23 29.54 9.91
C LEU A 14 32.07 29.66 8.64
N GLY A 15 31.42 29.51 7.49
CA GLY A 15 31.99 29.80 6.20
C GLY A 15 30.89 29.98 5.17
N ALA A 16 30.38 31.21 5.05
CA ALA A 16 29.40 31.54 4.03
C ALA A 16 30.03 31.54 2.65
N CYS A 17 29.49 30.76 1.72
CA CYS A 17 29.49 31.07 0.28
C CYS A 17 28.21 30.52 -0.34
N LEU A 18 27.22 31.38 -0.50
CA LEU A 18 26.05 31.16 -1.33
C LEU A 18 26.49 31.21 -2.80
N LEU A 19 26.73 30.05 -3.40
CA LEU A 19 26.61 29.88 -4.84
C LEU A 19 25.30 29.14 -5.08
N ALA A 20 24.30 29.90 -5.52
CA ALA A 20 23.09 29.34 -6.09
C ALA A 20 23.44 28.64 -7.42
N SER A 21 23.88 27.39 -7.35
CA SER A 21 23.84 26.48 -8.49
C SER A 21 22.37 26.09 -8.70
N GLY A 22 21.80 26.55 -9.81
CA GLY A 22 20.50 26.06 -10.24
C GLY A 22 20.55 24.53 -10.33
N ALA A 23 19.94 23.85 -9.36
CA ALA A 23 19.79 22.41 -9.40
C ALA A 23 18.80 22.10 -10.54
N PHE A 24 19.30 21.58 -11.63
CA PHE A 24 18.46 20.96 -12.64
C PHE A 24 17.83 19.73 -12.00
N ALA A 25 16.50 19.66 -12.03
CA ALA A 25 15.78 18.48 -11.56
C ALA A 25 16.30 17.23 -12.30
N GLN A 26 16.83 16.26 -11.54
CA GLN A 26 17.29 15.01 -12.12
C GLN A 26 16.08 14.11 -12.39
N VAL A 27 15.84 13.80 -13.66
CA VAL A 27 14.82 12.82 -14.05
C VAL A 27 15.31 11.43 -13.65
N GLN A 28 14.56 10.75 -12.81
CA GLN A 28 14.90 9.39 -12.37
C GLN A 28 14.68 8.40 -13.53
N PRO A 29 15.56 7.39 -13.69
CA PRO A 29 15.39 6.39 -14.74
C PRO A 29 14.18 5.50 -14.46
N SER A 30 13.51 5.08 -15.52
CA SER A 30 12.44 4.09 -15.47
C SER A 30 12.98 2.67 -15.68
N PRO A 31 12.36 1.62 -15.08
CA PRO A 31 12.88 0.25 -15.13
C PRO A 31 12.90 -0.34 -16.53
N THR A 32 11.86 -0.05 -17.29
CA THR A 32 11.71 -0.46 -18.67
C THR A 32 11.05 0.66 -19.45
N THR A 33 11.43 0.86 -20.68
CA THR A 33 10.66 1.72 -21.59
C THR A 33 9.59 0.87 -22.23
N PRO A 34 8.30 1.04 -21.89
CA PRO A 34 7.23 0.31 -22.53
C PRO A 34 7.21 0.56 -24.03
N VAL A 35 6.93 -0.47 -24.81
CA VAL A 35 6.89 -0.38 -26.28
C VAL A 35 5.46 -0.14 -26.72
N ILE A 36 5.26 0.88 -27.57
CA ILE A 36 3.94 1.15 -28.19
C ILE A 36 3.47 -0.09 -28.94
N GLY A 37 2.21 -0.45 -28.73
CA GLY A 37 1.60 -1.68 -29.24
C GLY A 37 1.72 -2.88 -28.30
N ASN A 38 2.41 -2.74 -27.17
CA ASN A 38 2.52 -3.78 -26.16
C ASN A 38 1.13 -4.10 -25.56
N THR A 39 0.88 -5.40 -25.37
CA THR A 39 -0.32 -5.97 -24.74
C THR A 39 -0.01 -6.60 -23.38
N THR A 40 1.27 -6.62 -22.98
CA THR A 40 1.65 -7.09 -21.64
C THR A 40 1.44 -5.97 -20.62
N THR A 41 1.42 -6.34 -19.35
CA THR A 41 1.24 -5.42 -18.24
C THR A 41 2.33 -4.35 -18.20
N VAL A 42 1.94 -3.09 -18.16
CA VAL A 42 2.82 -1.92 -18.10
C VAL A 42 2.40 -0.98 -16.97
N SER A 43 3.36 -0.38 -16.30
CA SER A 43 3.12 0.61 -15.24
C SER A 43 3.95 1.87 -15.46
N ALA A 44 3.39 3.02 -15.09
CA ALA A 44 4.11 4.28 -15.02
C ALA A 44 4.92 4.43 -13.71
N ASP A 45 4.85 3.47 -12.81
CA ASP A 45 5.55 3.54 -11.52
C ASP A 45 7.08 3.62 -11.74
N PRO A 46 7.80 4.47 -10.96
CA PRO A 46 9.24 4.57 -11.09
C PRO A 46 9.95 3.35 -10.51
N THR A 47 11.19 3.14 -10.93
CA THR A 47 12.12 2.32 -10.15
C THR A 47 12.42 2.95 -8.81
N VAL A 48 12.85 2.14 -7.85
CA VAL A 48 13.47 2.63 -6.62
C VAL A 48 14.78 3.34 -6.98
N PRO A 49 14.98 4.61 -6.56
CA PRO A 49 16.24 5.33 -6.80
C PRO A 49 17.42 4.58 -6.20
N ARG A 50 18.49 4.46 -6.97
CA ARG A 50 19.70 3.74 -6.59
C ARG A 50 20.86 4.72 -6.34
N PRO A 51 21.60 4.57 -5.23
CA PRO A 51 22.84 5.31 -5.01
C PRO A 51 23.88 4.98 -6.10
N ALA A 52 24.70 5.96 -6.48
CA ALA A 52 25.80 5.75 -7.41
C ALA A 52 27.02 5.12 -6.69
N THR A 53 26.81 3.94 -6.10
CA THR A 53 27.83 3.17 -5.35
C THR A 53 27.93 1.75 -5.88
N SER A 54 28.99 1.04 -5.49
CA SER A 54 29.08 -0.40 -5.73
C SER A 54 27.88 -1.09 -5.09
N HIS A 55 27.41 -2.15 -5.70
CA HIS A 55 26.35 -2.99 -5.15
C HIS A 55 26.66 -4.47 -5.32
N CYS A 56 26.03 -5.29 -4.52
CA CYS A 56 25.98 -6.72 -4.68
C CYS A 56 24.54 -7.21 -4.72
N THR A 57 24.33 -8.35 -5.37
CA THR A 57 23.01 -8.94 -5.55
C THR A 57 22.94 -10.29 -4.85
N VAL A 58 21.83 -10.56 -4.19
CA VAL A 58 21.49 -11.87 -3.63
C VAL A 58 20.14 -12.31 -4.19
N ASP A 59 20.14 -13.43 -4.89
CA ASP A 59 18.90 -14.05 -5.35
C ASP A 59 18.19 -14.72 -4.15
N LEU A 60 16.90 -14.44 -3.99
CA LEU A 60 16.04 -15.13 -3.03
C LEU A 60 15.54 -16.44 -3.65
N PHE A 61 15.05 -16.36 -4.86
CA PHE A 61 14.66 -17.51 -5.70
C PHE A 61 14.63 -17.12 -7.17
N LYS A 62 14.75 -18.12 -8.05
CA LYS A 62 14.71 -17.93 -9.51
C LYS A 62 13.65 -18.82 -10.13
N ASN A 63 12.81 -18.23 -10.97
CA ASN A 63 11.77 -18.93 -11.73
C ASN A 63 10.96 -19.90 -10.84
N LEU A 64 10.58 -19.42 -9.65
CA LEU A 64 9.79 -20.19 -8.69
C LEU A 64 8.39 -20.36 -9.23
N GLU A 65 7.93 -21.61 -9.33
CA GLU A 65 6.64 -21.97 -9.89
C GLU A 65 5.53 -21.89 -8.84
N PHE A 66 4.40 -21.31 -9.23
CA PHE A 66 3.16 -21.28 -8.49
C PHE A 66 2.04 -21.89 -9.34
N ALA A 67 1.73 -23.16 -9.07
CA ALA A 67 0.70 -23.97 -9.74
C ALA A 67 -0.22 -24.68 -8.73
N ASP A 68 -0.11 -24.33 -7.45
CA ASP A 68 -0.88 -24.89 -6.33
C ASP A 68 -1.05 -23.86 -5.21
N PHE A 69 -1.72 -24.26 -4.12
CA PHE A 69 -1.87 -23.41 -2.92
C PHE A 69 -0.78 -23.64 -1.87
N ASN A 70 0.28 -24.40 -2.18
CA ASN A 70 1.31 -24.70 -1.21
C ASN A 70 2.26 -23.51 -1.01
N THR A 71 2.59 -23.26 0.24
CA THR A 71 3.65 -22.32 0.60
C THR A 71 4.99 -22.79 0.02
N LYS A 72 5.68 -21.92 -0.69
CA LYS A 72 7.04 -22.19 -1.19
C LYS A 72 8.05 -21.60 -0.20
N ASN A 73 8.94 -22.45 0.30
CA ASN A 73 9.98 -22.04 1.26
C ASN A 73 11.30 -21.75 0.53
N PHE A 74 12.02 -20.74 1.00
CA PHE A 74 13.38 -20.43 0.53
C PHE A 74 14.27 -20.05 1.73
N THR A 75 15.57 -19.99 1.48
CA THR A 75 16.54 -19.57 2.51
C THR A 75 17.33 -18.40 1.98
N TYR A 76 17.29 -17.28 2.70
CA TYR A 76 18.16 -16.15 2.44
C TYR A 76 19.50 -16.37 3.17
N THR A 77 20.60 -16.15 2.48
CA THR A 77 21.94 -16.10 3.05
C THR A 77 22.53 -14.72 2.75
N PRO A 78 22.99 -13.97 3.76
CA PRO A 78 23.52 -12.63 3.54
C PRO A 78 24.77 -12.68 2.65
N PRO A 79 25.05 -11.61 1.88
CA PRO A 79 26.27 -11.52 1.11
C PRO A 79 27.48 -11.53 2.07
N SER A 80 28.62 -12.03 1.59
CA SER A 80 29.83 -12.01 2.43
C SER A 80 30.26 -10.57 2.71
N THR A 81 30.68 -10.31 3.95
CA THR A 81 31.17 -8.98 4.37
C THR A 81 32.40 -8.51 3.57
N LYS A 82 33.13 -9.43 2.96
CA LYS A 82 34.25 -9.10 2.07
C LYS A 82 33.79 -8.58 0.71
N ALA A 83 32.70 -9.13 0.18
CA ALA A 83 32.18 -8.78 -1.14
C ALA A 83 31.18 -7.62 -1.08
N CYS A 84 30.52 -7.46 0.06
CA CYS A 84 29.43 -6.49 0.25
C CYS A 84 29.34 -6.06 1.72
N PRO A 85 30.27 -5.19 2.18
CA PRO A 85 30.30 -4.77 3.58
C PRO A 85 29.06 -3.93 3.91
N GLY A 86 28.40 -4.27 5.02
CA GLY A 86 27.40 -3.39 5.64
C GLY A 86 28.10 -2.37 6.59
N PRO A 87 27.38 -1.35 7.07
CA PRO A 87 25.99 -1.05 6.77
C PRO A 87 25.79 -0.53 5.34
N TRP A 88 24.59 -0.78 4.78
CA TRP A 88 24.27 -0.36 3.40
C TRP A 88 23.59 1.01 3.36
N SER A 89 23.80 1.74 2.28
CA SER A 89 23.10 2.99 2.01
C SER A 89 21.66 2.75 1.53
N LYS A 90 21.43 1.62 0.85
CA LYS A 90 20.11 1.20 0.36
C LYS A 90 20.06 -0.30 0.12
N VAL A 91 18.86 -0.88 0.27
CA VAL A 91 18.55 -2.24 -0.17
C VAL A 91 17.27 -2.21 -1.00
N VAL A 92 17.34 -2.75 -2.21
CA VAL A 92 16.21 -2.80 -3.15
C VAL A 92 15.79 -4.24 -3.39
N LEU A 93 14.53 -4.54 -3.17
CA LEU A 93 13.91 -5.77 -3.65
C LEU A 93 13.46 -5.56 -5.09
N THR A 94 13.78 -6.53 -5.93
CA THR A 94 13.27 -6.65 -7.30
C THR A 94 12.53 -7.96 -7.45
N VAL A 95 11.34 -7.93 -8.04
CA VAL A 95 10.58 -9.14 -8.39
C VAL A 95 10.12 -9.05 -9.84
N ASP A 96 10.47 -10.06 -10.60
CA ASP A 96 10.05 -10.26 -11.99
C ASP A 96 9.06 -11.42 -12.06
N TYR A 97 7.89 -11.18 -12.61
CA TYR A 97 6.82 -12.15 -12.77
C TYR A 97 6.55 -12.47 -14.22
N THR A 98 6.15 -13.70 -14.47
CA THR A 98 5.58 -14.15 -15.75
C THR A 98 4.42 -15.09 -15.50
N VAL A 99 3.42 -15.07 -16.39
CA VAL A 99 2.30 -16.02 -16.39
C VAL A 99 2.26 -16.71 -17.75
N THR A 100 2.09 -18.02 -17.78
CA THR A 100 1.89 -18.75 -19.03
C THR A 100 0.55 -18.35 -19.66
N ARG A 101 0.43 -18.61 -20.98
CA ARG A 101 -0.86 -18.46 -21.67
C ARG A 101 -1.90 -19.37 -21.02
N GLY A 102 -3.15 -18.94 -21.08
CA GLY A 102 -4.26 -19.73 -20.60
C GLY A 102 -5.25 -18.91 -19.77
N THR A 103 -6.07 -19.62 -19.03
CA THR A 103 -7.06 -19.03 -18.12
C THR A 103 -6.51 -19.05 -16.70
N GLN A 104 -6.52 -17.92 -16.01
CA GLN A 104 -6.24 -17.82 -14.59
C GLN A 104 -6.85 -16.52 -14.06
N TYR A 105 -7.12 -16.47 -12.76
CA TYR A 105 -7.48 -15.24 -12.05
C TYR A 105 -6.24 -14.51 -11.56
N ASP A 106 -6.41 -13.23 -11.19
CA ASP A 106 -5.44 -12.51 -10.37
C ASP A 106 -5.33 -13.16 -8.98
N ARG A 107 -4.12 -13.18 -8.44
CA ARG A 107 -3.79 -13.86 -7.19
C ARG A 107 -3.04 -12.93 -6.25
N THR A 108 -3.28 -13.06 -4.95
CA THR A 108 -2.48 -12.40 -3.93
C THR A 108 -1.10 -13.05 -3.83
N ALA A 109 -0.06 -12.23 -3.84
CA ALA A 109 1.33 -12.65 -3.67
C ALA A 109 1.96 -11.96 -2.47
N GLN A 110 2.53 -12.76 -1.56
CA GLN A 110 3.19 -12.29 -0.33
C GLN A 110 4.52 -13.00 -0.16
N PHE A 111 5.60 -12.24 0.07
CA PHE A 111 6.91 -12.82 0.39
C PHE A 111 7.35 -12.34 1.77
N PHE A 112 7.76 -13.29 2.60
CA PHE A 112 8.20 -13.05 3.97
C PHE A 112 9.65 -13.48 4.16
N LEU A 113 10.34 -12.80 5.07
CA LEU A 113 11.70 -13.11 5.45
C LEU A 113 11.88 -12.94 6.97
N GLY A 114 12.26 -14.00 7.68
CA GLY A 114 12.34 -13.96 9.13
C GLY A 114 11.02 -13.61 9.82
N GLY A 115 9.89 -13.95 9.19
CA GLY A 115 8.53 -13.60 9.64
C GLY A 115 8.06 -12.20 9.25
N ALA A 116 8.93 -11.31 8.78
CA ALA A 116 8.56 -9.96 8.31
C ALA A 116 8.11 -9.99 6.85
N ILE A 117 7.11 -9.16 6.51
CA ILE A 117 6.66 -9.01 5.12
C ILE A 117 7.71 -8.23 4.30
N LEU A 118 8.15 -8.81 3.20
CA LEU A 118 9.11 -8.26 2.26
C LEU A 118 8.42 -7.67 1.02
N TYR A 119 7.37 -8.33 0.54
CA TYR A 119 6.57 -7.93 -0.62
C TYR A 119 5.12 -8.33 -0.44
N PHE A 120 4.22 -7.47 -0.87
CA PHE A 120 2.79 -7.71 -0.94
C PHE A 120 2.21 -7.09 -2.21
N GLY A 121 1.54 -7.88 -3.04
CA GLY A 121 0.88 -7.43 -4.27
C GLY A 121 -0.11 -8.43 -4.80
N THR A 122 -0.72 -8.11 -5.93
CA THR A 122 -1.51 -9.06 -6.72
C THR A 122 -0.83 -9.34 -8.06
N THR A 123 -1.31 -10.32 -8.79
CA THR A 123 -0.76 -10.71 -10.09
C THR A 123 -1.61 -10.16 -11.22
N ALA A 124 -1.02 -10.01 -12.41
CA ALA A 124 -1.78 -9.78 -13.63
C ALA A 124 -2.47 -11.07 -14.09
N GLU A 125 -3.64 -10.93 -14.67
CA GLU A 125 -4.47 -12.02 -15.16
C GLU A 125 -4.13 -12.36 -16.62
N PRO A 126 -3.80 -13.61 -17.00
CA PRO A 126 -3.65 -13.99 -18.38
C PRO A 126 -5.03 -14.14 -19.05
N ARG A 127 -5.09 -13.85 -20.35
CA ARG A 127 -6.32 -14.01 -21.13
C ARG A 127 -6.02 -14.60 -22.49
N GLY A 128 -6.61 -15.75 -22.79
CA GLY A 128 -6.49 -16.41 -24.08
C GLY A 128 -5.03 -16.61 -24.48
N ASN A 129 -4.57 -15.84 -25.46
CA ASN A 129 -3.20 -15.91 -25.96
C ASN A 129 -2.20 -14.99 -25.28
N LEU A 130 -2.62 -14.18 -24.30
CA LEU A 130 -1.72 -13.29 -23.56
C LEU A 130 -0.92 -14.06 -22.52
N SER A 131 0.32 -13.67 -22.37
CA SER A 131 1.25 -14.19 -21.38
C SER A 131 1.87 -13.01 -20.67
N PRO A 132 1.19 -12.43 -19.67
CA PRO A 132 1.63 -11.21 -19.02
C PRO A 132 2.95 -11.42 -18.29
N TYR A 133 3.78 -10.38 -18.30
CA TYR A 133 4.95 -10.27 -17.45
C TYR A 133 5.00 -8.86 -16.88
N TRP A 134 5.51 -8.72 -15.68
CA TRP A 134 5.70 -7.42 -15.04
C TRP A 134 6.87 -7.45 -14.07
N HIS A 135 7.32 -6.25 -13.74
CA HIS A 135 8.45 -5.98 -12.87
C HIS A 135 7.99 -5.06 -11.73
N VAL A 136 8.35 -5.39 -10.50
CA VAL A 136 8.11 -4.56 -9.32
C VAL A 136 9.39 -4.36 -8.53
N GLU A 137 9.51 -3.17 -7.92
CA GLU A 137 10.61 -2.83 -7.03
C GLU A 137 10.09 -2.24 -5.73
N SER A 138 10.77 -2.55 -4.64
CA SER A 138 10.50 -1.98 -3.32
C SER A 138 11.78 -1.60 -2.61
N ASP A 139 11.79 -0.42 -1.99
CA ASP A 139 12.83 -0.04 -1.03
C ASP A 139 12.59 -0.80 0.28
N VAL A 140 13.45 -1.76 0.55
CA VAL A 140 13.39 -2.61 1.74
C VAL A 140 14.52 -2.31 2.72
N THR A 141 15.13 -1.12 2.62
CA THR A 141 16.25 -0.69 3.45
C THR A 141 15.93 -0.76 4.96
N ASN A 142 14.68 -0.48 5.34
CA ASN A 142 14.23 -0.61 6.74
C ASN A 142 14.28 -2.04 7.28
N LEU A 143 14.36 -3.05 6.41
CA LEU A 143 14.51 -4.44 6.79
C LEU A 143 15.98 -4.88 6.92
N ALA A 144 16.95 -3.97 6.74
CA ALA A 144 18.37 -4.26 6.82
C ALA A 144 18.80 -5.05 8.07
N PRO A 145 18.23 -4.85 9.28
CA PRO A 145 18.57 -5.67 10.45
C PRO A 145 18.36 -7.18 10.24
N LEU A 146 17.31 -7.57 9.51
CA LEU A 146 17.03 -8.97 9.17
C LEU A 146 18.02 -9.53 8.15
N LEU A 147 18.59 -8.66 7.33
CA LEU A 147 19.42 -9.02 6.18
C LEU A 147 20.91 -9.24 6.56
N THR A 148 21.26 -9.10 7.84
CA THR A 148 22.61 -9.33 8.35
C THR A 148 22.90 -10.79 8.71
N SER A 149 21.88 -11.64 8.75
CA SER A 149 21.97 -13.05 9.11
C SER A 149 21.12 -13.92 8.20
N THR A 150 21.40 -15.23 8.18
CA THR A 150 20.59 -16.20 7.45
C THR A 150 19.16 -16.22 7.99
N GLN A 151 18.19 -16.16 7.08
CA GLN A 151 16.76 -16.15 7.42
C GLN A 151 16.01 -17.21 6.63
N ALA A 152 15.01 -17.82 7.26
CA ALA A 152 13.98 -18.57 6.54
C ALA A 152 13.05 -17.59 5.84
N GLY A 153 12.68 -17.90 4.60
CA GLY A 153 11.71 -17.14 3.83
C GLY A 153 10.56 -18.00 3.35
N THR A 154 9.41 -17.37 3.14
CA THR A 154 8.21 -18.00 2.56
C THR A 154 7.68 -17.13 1.43
N ALA A 155 7.25 -17.77 0.34
CA ALA A 155 6.51 -17.16 -0.75
C ALA A 155 5.12 -17.80 -0.81
N LEU A 156 4.10 -16.97 -0.60
CA LEU A 156 2.70 -17.34 -0.64
C LEU A 156 2.09 -16.73 -1.91
N LEU A 157 1.68 -17.58 -2.83
CA LEU A 157 0.92 -17.22 -4.01
C LEU A 157 0.10 -18.46 -4.38
N GLY A 158 -1.13 -18.53 -3.87
CA GLY A 158 -2.04 -19.62 -4.16
C GLY A 158 -2.53 -19.51 -5.61
N ASN A 159 -2.30 -20.55 -6.43
CA ASN A 159 -2.70 -20.57 -7.82
C ASN A 159 -3.20 -21.97 -8.18
N TYR A 160 -4.52 -22.12 -8.36
CA TYR A 160 -5.09 -23.39 -8.77
C TYR A 160 -4.83 -23.63 -10.26
N VAL A 161 -4.28 -24.78 -10.60
CA VAL A 161 -4.12 -25.25 -11.97
C VAL A 161 -4.87 -26.57 -12.12
N GLY A 162 -5.80 -26.64 -13.07
CA GLY A 162 -6.66 -27.81 -13.32
C GLY A 162 -8.07 -27.41 -13.74
N VAL A 163 -8.92 -28.42 -13.98
CA VAL A 163 -10.31 -28.19 -14.37
C VAL A 163 -11.18 -28.02 -13.12
N TYR A 164 -11.90 -26.91 -13.05
CA TYR A 164 -12.88 -26.64 -12.02
C TYR A 164 -14.14 -26.04 -12.63
N ASP A 165 -15.31 -26.63 -12.32
CA ASP A 165 -16.62 -26.24 -12.86
C ASP A 165 -16.66 -26.08 -14.39
N GLY A 166 -15.98 -27.00 -15.10
CA GLY A 166 -15.92 -27.02 -16.57
C GLY A 166 -14.94 -26.02 -17.21
N VAL A 167 -14.26 -25.19 -16.41
CA VAL A 167 -13.21 -24.27 -16.86
C VAL A 167 -11.85 -24.88 -16.60
N ASP A 168 -10.97 -24.87 -17.62
CA ASP A 168 -9.59 -25.31 -17.49
C ASP A 168 -8.70 -24.12 -17.11
N TYR A 169 -8.23 -24.12 -15.85
CA TYR A 169 -7.31 -23.13 -15.32
C TYR A 169 -5.89 -23.63 -15.55
N ASP A 170 -5.26 -23.17 -16.62
CA ASP A 170 -3.97 -23.65 -17.09
C ASP A 170 -2.85 -22.58 -17.06
N GLY A 171 -3.17 -21.37 -16.59
CA GLY A 171 -2.20 -20.31 -16.37
C GLY A 171 -1.29 -20.58 -15.17
N ILE A 172 0.02 -20.82 -15.40
CA ILE A 172 1.02 -21.04 -14.37
C ILE A 172 1.80 -19.74 -14.15
N ILE A 173 1.96 -19.36 -12.88
CA ILE A 173 2.67 -18.14 -12.48
C ILE A 173 4.09 -18.51 -12.06
N TYR A 174 5.06 -17.72 -12.50
CA TYR A 174 6.47 -17.82 -12.10
C TYR A 174 6.95 -16.48 -11.56
N ALA A 175 7.83 -16.53 -10.55
CA ALA A 175 8.49 -15.35 -10.02
C ALA A 175 10.00 -15.55 -9.83
N THR A 176 10.76 -14.48 -10.06
CA THR A 176 12.17 -14.37 -9.69
C THR A 176 12.32 -13.17 -8.77
N ALA A 177 12.92 -13.36 -7.58
CA ALA A 177 13.12 -12.30 -6.62
C ALA A 177 14.58 -12.20 -6.20
N ARG A 178 15.10 -10.95 -6.09
CA ARG A 178 16.46 -10.67 -5.66
C ARG A 178 16.51 -9.41 -4.80
N LEU A 179 17.59 -9.29 -4.01
CA LEU A 179 17.95 -8.12 -3.22
C LEU A 179 19.25 -7.52 -3.78
N ASP A 180 19.24 -6.22 -4.06
CA ASP A 180 20.40 -5.43 -4.43
C ASP A 180 20.82 -4.56 -3.25
N PHE A 181 22.07 -4.73 -2.77
CA PHE A 181 22.64 -4.06 -1.61
C PHE A 181 23.63 -3.00 -2.08
N TYR A 182 23.40 -1.74 -1.78
CA TYR A 182 24.24 -0.60 -2.19
C TYR A 182 25.16 -0.21 -1.04
N GLU A 183 26.46 -0.19 -1.32
CA GLU A 183 27.50 0.20 -0.37
C GLU A 183 27.40 1.69 -0.02
N THR A 184 28.06 2.06 1.07
CA THR A 184 28.13 3.45 1.53
C THR A 184 29.34 4.17 0.94
N ASN A 185 29.22 5.48 0.75
CA ASN A 185 30.31 6.41 0.51
C ASN A 185 30.00 7.75 1.18
N ALA A 186 30.86 8.78 0.98
CA ALA A 186 30.67 10.09 1.61
C ALA A 186 29.36 10.79 1.17
N GLU A 187 28.93 10.57 -0.07
CA GLU A 187 27.72 11.16 -0.65
C GLU A 187 26.48 10.32 -0.33
N ASN A 188 26.64 9.02 -0.13
CA ASN A 188 25.59 8.06 0.18
C ASN A 188 25.93 7.34 1.51
N PRO A 189 25.73 7.98 2.66
CA PRO A 189 26.01 7.38 3.97
C PRO A 189 25.10 6.20 4.25
N ALA A 190 25.43 5.46 5.32
CA ALA A 190 24.57 4.38 5.81
C ALA A 190 23.14 4.90 6.08
N ALA A 191 22.16 4.15 5.64
CA ALA A 191 20.76 4.46 5.95
C ALA A 191 20.53 4.37 7.46
N VAL A 192 19.70 5.26 8.00
CA VAL A 192 19.16 5.12 9.35
C VAL A 192 18.03 4.11 9.30
N VAL A 193 18.26 2.96 9.92
CA VAL A 193 17.32 1.83 9.92
C VAL A 193 16.91 1.50 11.35
N PRO A 194 15.76 0.81 11.57
CA PRO A 194 15.40 0.31 12.91
C PRO A 194 16.49 -0.64 13.43
N ASN A 195 16.58 -0.76 14.74
CA ASN A 195 17.49 -1.73 15.38
C ASN A 195 16.89 -3.14 15.36
N GLN A 196 15.56 -3.23 15.34
CA GLN A 196 14.84 -4.50 15.26
C GLN A 196 13.61 -4.37 14.38
N VAL A 197 13.33 -5.42 13.62
CA VAL A 197 12.10 -5.59 12.82
C VAL A 197 11.40 -6.85 13.28
N ILE A 198 10.11 -6.75 13.55
CA ILE A 198 9.26 -7.87 13.97
C ILE A 198 8.08 -7.95 12.99
N GLY A 199 7.91 -9.09 12.31
CA GLY A 199 6.71 -9.33 11.50
C GLY A 199 5.46 -9.37 12.36
N LEU A 200 4.42 -8.66 11.93
CA LEU A 200 3.17 -8.55 12.68
C LEU A 200 2.54 -9.92 12.98
N THR A 201 2.54 -10.83 12.02
CA THR A 201 1.99 -12.17 12.18
C THR A 201 2.99 -13.19 12.73
N GLY A 202 4.30 -12.87 12.66
CA GLY A 202 5.38 -13.67 13.24
C GLY A 202 5.65 -15.04 12.59
N ASN A 203 4.74 -15.54 11.76
CA ASN A 203 4.79 -16.89 11.18
C ASN A 203 5.12 -16.92 9.67
N GLY A 204 5.37 -15.75 9.07
CA GLY A 204 5.64 -15.65 7.62
C GLY A 204 4.40 -15.85 6.76
N GLY A 205 3.25 -15.38 7.22
CA GLY A 205 1.97 -15.34 6.52
C GLY A 205 1.15 -14.13 6.92
N SER A 206 -0.06 -14.05 6.43
CA SER A 206 -1.08 -13.06 6.84
C SER A 206 -2.11 -13.67 7.78
N TYR A 207 -2.87 -12.81 8.43
CA TYR A 207 -4.01 -13.20 9.28
C TYR A 207 -5.31 -12.73 8.61
N ALA A 208 -6.32 -13.60 8.58
CA ALA A 208 -7.62 -13.25 8.03
C ALA A 208 -8.54 -12.68 9.12
N LEU A 209 -8.98 -11.45 8.94
CA LEU A 209 -10.01 -10.80 9.75
C LEU A 209 -11.36 -11.09 9.07
N ASN A 210 -12.10 -12.08 9.57
CA ASN A 210 -13.23 -12.71 8.85
C ASN A 210 -14.61 -12.14 9.21
N ASN A 211 -14.69 -11.17 10.08
CA ASN A 211 -15.94 -10.52 10.49
C ASN A 211 -15.66 -9.24 11.26
N PRO A 212 -16.66 -8.37 11.52
CA PRO A 212 -16.50 -7.09 12.22
C PRO A 212 -15.91 -7.16 13.63
N ASN A 213 -15.98 -8.33 14.28
CA ASN A 213 -15.44 -8.55 15.63
C ASN A 213 -14.07 -9.24 15.62
N SER A 214 -13.50 -9.53 14.45
CA SER A 214 -12.20 -10.17 14.33
C SER A 214 -11.10 -9.19 14.74
N VAL A 215 -10.36 -9.56 15.79
CA VAL A 215 -9.18 -8.79 16.25
C VAL A 215 -7.96 -9.72 16.19
N PHE A 216 -6.98 -9.32 15.41
CA PHE A 216 -5.66 -9.95 15.49
C PHE A 216 -4.93 -9.45 16.74
N THR A 217 -4.31 -10.35 17.49
CA THR A 217 -3.48 -9.99 18.65
C THR A 217 -2.15 -10.70 18.59
N GLN A 218 -1.08 -9.98 18.91
CA GLN A 218 0.27 -10.53 19.05
C GLN A 218 0.85 -10.11 20.39
N SER A 219 1.31 -11.11 21.18
CA SER A 219 2.05 -10.87 22.41
C SER A 219 3.53 -10.66 22.12
N LEU A 220 4.08 -9.56 22.58
CA LEU A 220 5.43 -9.10 22.27
C LEU A 220 6.23 -8.87 23.57
N THR A 221 7.43 -9.42 23.64
CA THR A 221 8.44 -9.03 24.63
C THR A 221 9.52 -8.23 23.90
N LEU A 222 9.59 -6.95 24.19
CA LEU A 222 10.40 -5.98 23.45
C LEU A 222 11.68 -5.62 24.20
N PRO A 223 12.69 -5.03 23.51
CA PRO A 223 13.86 -4.46 24.19
C PRO A 223 13.47 -3.42 25.24
N THR A 224 14.21 -3.35 26.33
CA THR A 224 13.94 -2.41 27.44
C THR A 224 14.47 -1.00 27.18
N ASN A 225 14.91 -0.71 25.97
CA ASN A 225 15.49 0.57 25.57
C ASN A 225 14.90 1.12 24.24
N VAL A 226 13.64 0.81 23.95
CA VAL A 226 12.94 1.34 22.77
C VAL A 226 12.71 2.84 22.95
N ILE A 227 13.12 3.65 21.97
CA ILE A 227 12.94 5.10 21.93
C ILE A 227 12.11 5.59 20.74
N GLY A 228 11.70 4.67 19.86
CA GLY A 228 10.82 4.91 18.73
C GLY A 228 10.25 3.63 18.19
N ALA A 229 8.99 3.63 17.77
CA ALA A 229 8.31 2.47 17.24
C ALA A 229 7.37 2.89 16.09
N TYR A 230 7.35 2.12 15.00
CA TYR A 230 6.46 2.33 13.86
C TYR A 230 5.88 1.00 13.42
N LEU A 231 4.62 1.01 13.00
CA LEU A 231 3.96 -0.14 12.39
C LEU A 231 3.66 0.15 10.93
N ASP A 232 4.29 -0.60 10.02
CA ASP A 232 3.89 -0.66 8.62
C ASP A 232 2.82 -1.74 8.49
N VAL A 233 1.56 -1.34 8.25
CA VAL A 233 0.41 -2.25 8.22
C VAL A 233 -0.20 -2.33 6.84
N TYR A 234 -0.57 -3.54 6.43
CA TYR A 234 -1.37 -3.85 5.26
C TYR A 234 -2.68 -4.48 5.71
N ALA A 235 -3.79 -3.96 5.24
CA ALA A 235 -5.11 -4.55 5.37
C ALA A 235 -5.70 -4.67 3.96
N GLN A 236 -5.47 -5.80 3.31
CA GLN A 236 -5.93 -6.06 1.95
C GLN A 236 -7.34 -6.66 2.00
N SER A 237 -8.29 -6.01 1.36
CA SER A 237 -9.67 -6.50 1.19
C SER A 237 -9.72 -7.72 0.27
N GLN A 238 -10.51 -8.71 0.63
CA GLN A 238 -10.65 -10.00 -0.06
C GLN A 238 -12.09 -10.50 0.03
N SER A 239 -12.45 -11.43 -0.86
CA SER A 239 -13.77 -12.06 -0.88
C SER A 239 -14.88 -11.01 -0.94
N ASP A 240 -15.90 -11.06 -0.05
CA ASP A 240 -17.01 -10.12 -0.05
C ASP A 240 -16.59 -8.67 0.31
N ASP A 241 -15.45 -8.51 1.01
CA ASP A 241 -14.84 -7.20 1.24
C ASP A 241 -14.01 -6.70 0.04
N GLU A 242 -13.79 -7.48 -1.02
CA GLU A 242 -12.96 -7.03 -2.15
C GLU A 242 -13.45 -5.70 -2.71
N PHE A 243 -14.77 -5.56 -2.84
CA PHE A 243 -15.43 -4.35 -3.34
C PHE A 243 -16.14 -3.57 -2.22
N TRP A 244 -15.56 -3.51 -1.01
CA TRP A 244 -16.16 -2.84 0.16
C TRP A 244 -16.70 -1.42 -0.12
N TYR A 245 -16.14 -0.72 -1.09
CA TYR A 245 -16.59 0.61 -1.51
C TYR A 245 -17.94 0.61 -2.25
N THR A 246 -18.47 -0.57 -2.63
CA THR A 246 -19.83 -0.70 -3.17
C THR A 246 -20.86 -0.99 -2.10
N CYS A 247 -20.44 -1.39 -0.88
CA CYS A 247 -21.34 -1.83 0.19
C CYS A 247 -22.27 -0.73 0.70
N VAL A 248 -23.44 -1.13 1.15
CA VAL A 248 -24.53 -0.27 1.63
C VAL A 248 -24.94 -0.63 3.06
N PRO A 249 -25.77 0.17 3.75
CA PRO A 249 -26.37 -0.23 5.03
C PRO A 249 -27.15 -1.56 4.91
N ASN A 250 -27.05 -2.41 5.92
CA ASN A 250 -27.66 -3.76 5.91
C ASN A 250 -29.17 -3.79 5.57
N ALA A 251 -29.89 -2.71 5.87
CA ALA A 251 -31.31 -2.59 5.51
C ALA A 251 -31.56 -2.43 4.00
N LEU A 252 -30.55 -2.04 3.23
CA LEU A 252 -30.64 -1.76 1.79
C LEU A 252 -30.05 -2.88 0.90
N THR A 253 -29.37 -3.86 1.47
CA THR A 253 -28.65 -4.90 0.71
C THR A 253 -29.51 -5.63 -0.31
N THR A 254 -30.74 -6.01 0.07
CA THR A 254 -31.68 -6.71 -0.82
C THR A 254 -32.26 -5.81 -1.90
N ILE A 255 -32.52 -4.53 -1.57
CA ILE A 255 -33.15 -3.57 -2.48
C ILE A 255 -32.15 -3.09 -3.54
N LEU A 256 -30.89 -2.90 -3.13
CA LEU A 256 -29.83 -2.40 -3.98
C LEU A 256 -28.88 -3.49 -4.50
N GLU A 257 -29.20 -4.76 -4.24
CA GLU A 257 -28.43 -5.94 -4.67
C GLU A 257 -26.93 -5.83 -4.36
N SER A 258 -26.59 -5.28 -3.18
CA SER A 258 -25.23 -4.93 -2.80
C SER A 258 -24.82 -5.57 -1.47
N CYS A 259 -23.50 -5.55 -1.16
CA CYS A 259 -22.96 -6.00 0.13
C CYS A 259 -23.39 -5.08 1.29
N GLY A 260 -23.30 -5.60 2.51
CA GLY A 260 -23.68 -4.93 3.75
C GLY A 260 -22.53 -4.17 4.44
N ASP A 261 -22.81 -3.73 5.68
CA ASP A 261 -21.87 -3.08 6.60
C ASP A 261 -21.26 -1.75 6.09
N THR A 262 -21.97 -1.09 5.16
CA THR A 262 -21.61 0.22 4.58
C THR A 262 -20.28 0.23 3.82
N SER A 263 -20.00 1.34 3.17
CA SER A 263 -18.79 1.57 2.36
C SER A 263 -17.61 2.16 3.15
N PHE A 264 -17.60 2.08 4.47
CA PHE A 264 -16.51 2.60 5.30
C PHE A 264 -15.71 1.50 5.96
N ARG A 265 -14.38 1.53 5.80
CA ARG A 265 -13.41 0.64 6.45
C ARG A 265 -12.25 1.46 7.02
N GLU A 266 -11.81 1.12 8.23
CA GLU A 266 -10.65 1.72 8.90
C GLU A 266 -9.89 0.64 9.66
N THR A 267 -8.54 0.64 9.53
CA THR A 267 -7.69 -0.26 10.32
C THR A 267 -7.38 0.40 11.66
N GLU A 268 -7.69 -0.27 12.76
CA GLU A 268 -7.53 0.21 14.12
C GLU A 268 -6.42 -0.56 14.84
N ILE A 269 -5.51 0.16 15.50
CA ILE A 269 -4.35 -0.40 16.18
C ILE A 269 -4.45 -0.11 17.68
N THR A 270 -4.17 -1.13 18.51
CA THR A 270 -4.13 -1.00 19.97
C THR A 270 -2.82 -1.54 20.56
N ILE A 271 -2.39 -0.96 21.67
CA ILE A 271 -1.33 -1.47 22.53
C ILE A 271 -1.93 -1.70 23.92
N ASP A 272 -1.87 -2.98 24.40
CA ASP A 272 -2.49 -3.39 25.66
C ASP A 272 -3.97 -3.00 25.78
N GLY A 273 -4.71 -3.04 24.66
CA GLY A 273 -6.11 -2.63 24.55
C GLY A 273 -6.33 -1.12 24.51
N THR A 274 -5.27 -0.31 24.60
CA THR A 274 -5.38 1.15 24.46
C THR A 274 -5.27 1.53 22.99
N PRO A 275 -6.17 2.35 22.41
CA PRO A 275 -6.06 2.84 21.05
C PRO A 275 -4.72 3.53 20.81
N ALA A 276 -4.00 3.11 19.76
CA ALA A 276 -2.62 3.54 19.50
C ALA A 276 -2.43 4.19 18.12
N GLY A 277 -3.39 4.05 17.24
CA GLY A 277 -3.37 4.65 15.91
C GLY A 277 -4.44 4.08 15.00
N VAL A 278 -4.64 4.74 13.87
CA VAL A 278 -5.54 4.27 12.80
C VAL A 278 -4.87 4.40 11.45
N ALA A 279 -5.24 3.53 10.52
CA ALA A 279 -4.80 3.57 9.14
C ALA A 279 -6.01 3.52 8.19
N PRO A 280 -6.13 4.44 7.22
CA PRO A 280 -7.18 4.35 6.21
C PRO A 280 -6.95 3.13 5.33
N VAL A 281 -8.03 2.49 4.90
CA VAL A 281 -7.99 1.42 3.91
C VAL A 281 -7.99 2.04 2.51
N TYR A 282 -7.02 1.65 1.67
CA TYR A 282 -6.97 2.09 0.28
C TYR A 282 -7.96 1.26 -0.56
N PRO A 283 -8.77 1.86 -1.45
CA PRO A 283 -9.71 1.15 -2.32
C PRO A 283 -8.97 0.51 -3.51
N TRP A 284 -8.20 -0.57 -3.26
CA TRP A 284 -7.57 -1.29 -4.36
C TRP A 284 -8.63 -1.92 -5.26
N VAL A 285 -8.38 -1.88 -6.57
CA VAL A 285 -9.09 -2.68 -7.56
C VAL A 285 -8.05 -3.57 -8.22
N TYR A 286 -8.22 -4.87 -8.10
CA TYR A 286 -7.27 -5.86 -8.61
C TYR A 286 -7.47 -6.08 -10.12
N THR A 287 -6.55 -6.79 -10.77
CA THR A 287 -6.55 -6.89 -12.23
C THR A 287 -7.73 -7.69 -12.80
N GLY A 288 -8.39 -8.53 -11.99
CA GLY A 288 -9.65 -9.20 -12.33
C GLY A 288 -10.91 -8.45 -11.89
N GLY A 289 -10.77 -7.38 -11.09
CA GLY A 289 -11.89 -6.76 -10.37
C GLY A 289 -12.82 -5.93 -11.26
N ILE A 290 -14.14 -6.04 -11.04
CA ILE A 290 -15.26 -5.34 -11.67
C ILE A 290 -15.41 -5.71 -13.16
N ASP A 291 -14.40 -5.42 -13.95
CA ASP A 291 -14.27 -5.73 -15.36
C ASP A 291 -12.77 -5.88 -15.65
N PRO A 292 -12.32 -7.10 -15.95
CA PRO A 292 -10.90 -7.37 -16.09
C PRO A 292 -10.23 -6.63 -17.26
N PHE A 293 -10.98 -6.24 -18.31
CA PHE A 293 -10.43 -5.49 -19.45
C PHE A 293 -10.07 -4.04 -19.11
N LEU A 294 -10.61 -3.50 -18.03
CA LEU A 294 -10.23 -2.17 -17.51
C LEU A 294 -8.73 -2.09 -17.21
N TRP A 295 -8.15 -3.20 -16.75
CA TRP A 295 -6.80 -3.24 -16.15
C TRP A 295 -5.75 -3.82 -17.11
N GLU A 296 -6.04 -3.85 -18.39
CA GLU A 296 -5.15 -4.27 -19.46
C GLU A 296 -4.87 -3.13 -20.46
N PRO A 297 -3.60 -2.86 -20.78
CA PRO A 297 -2.36 -3.37 -20.18
C PRO A 297 -1.93 -2.57 -18.93
N ILE A 298 -2.70 -1.57 -18.48
CA ILE A 298 -2.37 -0.68 -17.36
C ILE A 298 -3.18 -1.12 -16.13
N PRO A 299 -2.55 -1.67 -15.07
CA PRO A 299 -3.24 -2.10 -13.86
C PRO A 299 -3.69 -0.92 -13.00
N GLY A 300 -4.55 -1.19 -12.01
CA GLY A 300 -4.95 -0.25 -10.97
C GLY A 300 -3.76 0.27 -10.14
N VAL A 301 -3.98 1.40 -9.46
CA VAL A 301 -2.93 2.04 -8.65
C VAL A 301 -2.44 1.10 -7.55
N GLN A 302 -1.14 0.85 -7.51
CA GLN A 302 -0.43 -0.01 -6.53
C GLN A 302 -0.84 -1.49 -6.52
N THR A 303 -1.73 -1.93 -7.39
CA THR A 303 -2.31 -3.28 -7.36
C THR A 303 -1.23 -4.38 -7.43
N LEU A 304 -0.20 -4.21 -8.26
CA LEU A 304 0.90 -5.18 -8.37
C LEU A 304 1.97 -5.05 -7.27
N ASN A 305 1.91 -3.99 -6.46
CA ASN A 305 2.88 -3.69 -5.40
C ASN A 305 2.21 -2.80 -4.35
N LEU A 306 1.40 -3.41 -3.48
CA LEU A 306 0.68 -2.72 -2.41
C LEU A 306 1.65 -1.96 -1.51
N LYS A 307 1.23 -0.80 -1.02
CA LYS A 307 2.03 0.00 -0.08
C LYS A 307 1.40 -0.05 1.31
N PRO A 308 2.20 -0.22 2.37
CA PRO A 308 1.69 -0.17 3.73
C PRO A 308 1.33 1.25 4.13
N PHE A 309 0.41 1.38 5.07
CA PHE A 309 0.27 2.61 5.82
C PHE A 309 1.17 2.54 7.07
N ARG A 310 1.98 3.59 7.30
CA ARG A 310 2.86 3.67 8.48
C ARG A 310 2.17 4.41 9.61
N VAL A 311 2.03 3.74 10.75
CA VAL A 311 1.52 4.30 12.00
C VAL A 311 2.68 4.55 12.96
N ASP A 312 2.79 5.76 13.49
CA ASP A 312 3.81 6.12 14.47
C ASP A 312 3.34 5.78 15.89
N LEU A 313 3.94 4.76 16.48
CA LEU A 313 3.70 4.27 17.83
C LEU A 313 4.73 4.80 18.85
N SER A 314 5.59 5.75 18.45
CA SER A 314 6.66 6.27 19.31
C SER A 314 6.18 6.92 20.61
N PRO A 315 4.96 7.50 20.74
CA PRO A 315 4.45 7.91 22.05
C PRO A 315 4.37 6.79 23.09
N PHE A 316 4.28 5.52 22.66
CA PHE A 316 4.25 4.34 23.51
C PHE A 316 5.63 3.78 23.86
N ALA A 317 6.73 4.33 23.32
CA ALA A 317 8.08 3.77 23.46
C ALA A 317 8.48 3.55 24.93
N GLY A 318 8.17 4.47 25.83
CA GLY A 318 8.45 4.33 27.26
C GLY A 318 7.66 3.19 27.91
N GLN A 319 6.38 3.02 27.56
CA GLN A 319 5.53 1.91 28.02
C GLN A 319 6.08 0.58 27.48
N LEU A 320 6.39 0.50 26.20
CA LEU A 320 6.90 -0.69 25.51
C LEU A 320 8.26 -1.15 26.06
N SER A 321 9.02 -0.26 26.71
CA SER A 321 10.37 -0.53 27.28
C SER A 321 10.34 -1.02 28.73
N ASN A 322 9.19 -1.27 29.34
CA ASN A 322 9.05 -1.60 30.77
C ASN A 322 9.49 -3.04 31.13
N GLY A 323 9.85 -3.87 30.14
CA GLY A 323 10.29 -5.26 30.30
C GLY A 323 9.15 -6.27 30.53
N LYS A 324 7.90 -5.85 30.39
CA LYS A 324 6.73 -6.73 30.40
C LYS A 324 6.37 -7.18 28.99
N THR A 325 5.56 -8.21 28.90
CA THR A 325 4.89 -8.58 27.66
C THR A 325 3.79 -7.57 27.35
N HIS A 326 3.74 -7.10 26.11
CA HIS A 326 2.73 -6.21 25.58
C HIS A 326 1.90 -6.92 24.52
N THR A 327 0.63 -6.51 24.36
CA THR A 327 -0.25 -7.02 23.32
C THR A 327 -0.44 -5.92 22.26
N LEU A 328 -0.02 -6.20 21.03
CA LEU A 328 -0.36 -5.42 19.87
C LEU A 328 -1.65 -6.00 19.27
N GLY A 329 -2.70 -5.20 19.16
CA GLY A 329 -3.97 -5.56 18.56
C GLY A 329 -4.18 -4.81 17.24
N VAL A 330 -4.76 -5.48 16.25
CA VAL A 330 -5.16 -4.86 14.96
C VAL A 330 -6.48 -5.44 14.51
N GLN A 331 -7.41 -4.58 14.11
CA GLN A 331 -8.69 -4.94 13.51
C GLN A 331 -9.00 -4.02 12.33
N VAL A 332 -9.99 -4.41 11.52
CA VAL A 332 -10.57 -3.54 10.48
C VAL A 332 -12.05 -3.32 10.82
N TYR A 333 -12.42 -2.07 11.02
CA TYR A 333 -13.81 -1.68 11.29
C TYR A 333 -14.71 -2.09 10.11
N ASN A 334 -15.83 -2.72 10.40
CA ASN A 334 -16.80 -3.26 9.43
C ASN A 334 -16.22 -4.29 8.45
N ALA A 335 -15.15 -5.00 8.76
CA ALA A 335 -14.76 -6.17 7.97
C ALA A 335 -15.89 -7.20 7.98
N ASP A 336 -16.35 -7.67 6.81
CA ASP A 336 -17.48 -8.59 6.68
C ASP A 336 -17.02 -10.03 6.43
N SER A 337 -16.31 -10.27 5.32
CA SER A 337 -15.89 -11.61 4.91
C SER A 337 -14.41 -11.87 5.20
N TYR A 338 -13.48 -11.12 4.63
CA TYR A 338 -12.17 -10.98 5.27
C TYR A 338 -11.26 -9.88 4.71
N PHE A 339 -10.37 -9.41 5.59
CA PHE A 339 -9.18 -8.65 5.25
C PHE A 339 -7.93 -9.50 5.53
N SER A 340 -7.01 -9.56 4.56
CA SER A 340 -5.69 -10.16 4.75
C SER A 340 -4.78 -9.15 5.43
N LEU A 341 -4.52 -9.37 6.73
CA LEU A 341 -3.73 -8.49 7.59
C LEU A 341 -2.29 -8.99 7.67
N THR A 342 -1.33 -8.11 7.46
CA THR A 342 0.09 -8.31 7.76
C THR A 342 0.81 -6.99 7.97
N GLY A 343 2.09 -7.02 8.37
CA GLY A 343 2.86 -5.80 8.58
C GLY A 343 4.21 -6.05 9.25
N ASN A 344 4.92 -4.94 9.52
CA ASN A 344 6.20 -4.94 10.20
C ASN A 344 6.23 -3.90 11.31
N LEU A 345 6.52 -4.34 12.53
CA LEU A 345 6.84 -3.45 13.64
C LEU A 345 8.35 -3.12 13.59
N LEU A 346 8.64 -1.83 13.49
CA LEU A 346 9.99 -1.27 13.36
C LEU A 346 10.36 -0.59 14.67
N LEU A 347 11.43 -1.05 15.33
CA LEU A 347 11.85 -0.57 16.64
C LEU A 347 13.22 0.12 16.57
N TYR A 348 13.28 1.32 17.13
CA TYR A 348 14.51 2.10 17.31
C TYR A 348 14.87 2.12 18.79
N THR A 349 16.11 1.77 19.12
CA THR A 349 16.58 1.65 20.50
C THR A 349 17.59 2.73 20.85
N ASP A 350 17.73 3.03 22.15
CA ASP A 350 18.74 3.93 22.64
C ASP A 350 20.15 3.40 22.33
N PRO A 351 21.05 4.21 21.75
CA PRO A 351 22.35 3.74 21.31
C PRO A 351 23.33 3.46 22.47
N VAL A 352 23.04 3.95 23.68
CA VAL A 352 23.94 3.86 24.86
C VAL A 352 23.31 3.12 26.01
N TRP A 353 22.06 3.45 26.34
CA TRP A 353 21.38 2.83 27.48
C TRP A 353 20.70 1.52 27.08
N THR A 354 20.86 0.52 27.93
CA THR A 354 20.17 -0.77 27.77
C THR A 354 18.75 -0.76 28.36
N LYS A 355 18.40 0.29 29.12
CA LYS A 355 17.07 0.47 29.69
C LYS A 355 16.69 1.95 29.68
N VAL A 356 15.49 2.23 29.23
CA VAL A 356 14.83 3.54 29.29
C VAL A 356 13.54 3.46 30.08
N THR A 357 12.99 4.59 30.47
CA THR A 357 11.70 4.70 31.16
C THR A 357 10.90 5.84 30.55
N GLY A 358 9.60 5.71 30.56
CA GLY A 358 8.69 6.73 30.08
C GLY A 358 7.25 6.26 30.09
N GLU A 359 6.35 7.10 29.62
CA GLU A 359 4.90 6.85 29.69
C GLU A 359 4.16 7.58 28.55
N VAL A 360 2.93 7.14 28.29
CA VAL A 360 1.94 7.90 27.51
C VAL A 360 1.36 8.98 28.40
N THR A 361 1.54 10.26 28.03
CA THR A 361 1.12 11.42 28.80
C THR A 361 -0.22 11.99 28.40
N GLY A 362 -0.75 11.58 27.24
CA GLY A 362 -2.06 11.97 26.75
C GLY A 362 -2.48 11.18 25.53
N ASN A 363 -3.75 10.84 25.45
CA ASN A 363 -4.34 10.14 24.32
C ASN A 363 -5.81 10.53 24.15
N THR A 364 -6.16 11.09 22.99
CA THR A 364 -7.53 11.49 22.67
C THR A 364 -8.18 10.58 21.63
N LEU A 365 -7.47 9.50 21.19
CA LEU A 365 -8.02 8.55 20.23
C LEU A 365 -9.11 7.70 20.90
N THR A 366 -10.31 7.72 20.34
CA THR A 366 -11.43 6.84 20.75
C THR A 366 -11.22 5.43 20.23
N ALA A 367 -11.86 4.44 20.84
CA ALA A 367 -11.73 3.05 20.41
C ALA A 367 -12.30 2.82 19.01
N GLU A 368 -13.46 3.40 18.71
CA GLU A 368 -14.20 3.17 17.47
C GLU A 368 -14.48 4.48 16.73
N PRO A 369 -14.59 4.46 15.39
CA PRO A 369 -15.11 5.56 14.61
C PRO A 369 -16.63 5.70 14.81
N THR A 370 -17.19 6.83 14.40
CA THR A 370 -18.63 7.10 14.42
C THR A 370 -19.08 7.58 13.05
N PRO A 371 -19.11 6.71 12.03
CA PRO A 371 -19.51 7.10 10.70
C PRO A 371 -20.97 7.58 10.70
N GLN A 372 -21.24 8.61 9.91
CA GLN A 372 -22.57 9.12 9.65
C GLN A 372 -23.06 8.61 8.32
N ILE A 373 -24.26 8.04 8.29
CA ILE A 373 -24.87 7.48 7.11
C ILE A 373 -26.17 8.24 6.84
N VAL A 374 -26.32 8.70 5.60
CA VAL A 374 -27.54 9.32 5.11
C VAL A 374 -28.08 8.47 3.97
N ASP A 375 -29.24 7.91 4.18
CA ASP A 375 -30.00 7.12 3.24
C ASP A 375 -31.12 7.97 2.63
N ASN A 376 -31.09 8.17 1.32
CA ASN A 376 -32.12 8.85 0.54
C ASN A 376 -32.64 7.94 -0.58
N ILE A 377 -32.68 6.62 -0.33
CA ILE A 377 -33.24 5.68 -1.30
C ILE A 377 -34.78 5.70 -1.20
N THR A 378 -35.40 5.71 -2.35
CA THR A 378 -36.85 5.58 -2.51
C THR A 378 -37.16 4.40 -3.41
N THR A 379 -38.19 3.64 -3.07
CA THR A 379 -38.72 2.56 -3.88
C THR A 379 -40.10 2.92 -4.41
N ASP A 380 -40.37 2.62 -5.66
CA ASP A 380 -41.71 2.77 -6.25
C ASP A 380 -42.58 1.55 -6.02
N THR A 381 -43.78 1.54 -6.60
CA THR A 381 -44.77 0.44 -6.48
C THR A 381 -44.35 -0.84 -7.19
N ASN A 382 -43.39 -0.82 -8.09
CA ASN A 382 -42.83 -1.96 -8.80
C ASN A 382 -41.65 -2.59 -8.02
N GLY A 383 -41.12 -1.86 -7.03
CA GLY A 383 -39.92 -2.25 -6.30
C GLY A 383 -38.65 -1.62 -6.84
N ASP A 384 -38.77 -0.79 -7.89
CA ASP A 384 -37.62 -0.06 -8.47
C ASP A 384 -37.03 0.93 -7.45
N ALA A 385 -35.72 0.95 -7.29
CA ALA A 385 -35.03 1.75 -6.28
C ALA A 385 -34.21 2.86 -6.91
N TYR A 386 -34.31 4.06 -6.35
CA TYR A 386 -33.63 5.26 -6.82
C TYR A 386 -33.15 6.09 -5.66
N GLY A 387 -32.01 6.74 -5.81
CA GLY A 387 -31.55 7.72 -4.83
C GLY A 387 -30.07 7.66 -4.52
N SER A 388 -29.72 7.97 -3.28
CA SER A 388 -28.31 7.99 -2.87
C SER A 388 -28.10 7.48 -1.45
N VAL A 389 -26.96 6.87 -1.23
CA VAL A 389 -26.40 6.60 0.10
C VAL A 389 -25.12 7.41 0.27
N THR A 390 -25.04 8.17 1.37
CA THR A 390 -23.83 8.92 1.72
C THR A 390 -23.29 8.43 3.05
N THR A 391 -22.01 8.06 3.08
CA THR A 391 -21.28 7.64 4.28
C THR A 391 -20.12 8.59 4.53
N LYS A 392 -20.02 9.16 5.75
CA LYS A 392 -18.96 10.08 6.17
C LYS A 392 -18.37 9.66 7.49
N SER A 393 -17.04 9.72 7.61
CA SER A 393 -16.33 9.59 8.88
C SER A 393 -15.28 10.68 9.00
N ASN A 394 -15.24 11.32 10.16
CA ASN A 394 -14.23 12.30 10.52
C ASN A 394 -13.63 11.91 11.86
N ARG A 395 -12.33 11.70 11.88
CA ARG A 395 -11.63 11.28 13.08
C ARG A 395 -10.35 12.08 13.24
N SER A 396 -10.17 12.74 14.37
CA SER A 396 -8.93 13.43 14.70
C SER A 396 -8.50 13.13 16.12
N TYR A 397 -7.19 12.96 16.32
CA TYR A 397 -6.65 12.64 17.63
C TYR A 397 -5.23 13.15 17.80
N THR A 398 -4.80 13.18 19.07
CA THR A 398 -3.43 13.42 19.47
C THR A 398 -3.03 12.42 20.54
N ILE A 399 -1.86 11.77 20.33
CA ILE A 399 -1.24 10.90 21.32
C ILE A 399 0.11 11.50 21.69
N LYS A 400 0.37 11.61 23.00
CA LYS A 400 1.60 12.17 23.55
C LYS A 400 2.27 11.15 24.45
N GLY A 401 3.59 11.08 24.37
CA GLY A 401 4.38 10.24 25.24
C GLY A 401 5.78 10.78 25.44
N ASN A 402 6.45 10.29 26.47
CA ASN A 402 7.82 10.62 26.74
C ASN A 402 8.66 9.37 26.99
N VAL A 403 9.96 9.50 26.79
CA VAL A 403 10.94 8.48 27.14
C VAL A 403 12.27 9.14 27.52
N SER A 404 12.82 8.77 28.68
CA SER A 404 14.16 9.20 29.12
C SER A 404 15.22 8.44 28.34
N THR A 405 16.05 9.12 27.59
CA THR A 405 17.08 8.53 26.72
C THR A 405 18.47 8.97 27.16
N SER A 406 19.51 8.35 26.62
CA SER A 406 20.91 8.75 26.84
C SER A 406 21.21 10.17 26.35
N LEU A 407 20.35 10.74 25.49
CA LEU A 407 20.45 12.10 24.94
C LEU A 407 19.54 13.11 25.67
N GLY A 408 18.82 12.69 26.69
CA GLY A 408 17.87 13.50 27.45
C GLY A 408 16.44 12.98 27.33
N LEU A 409 15.50 13.75 27.89
CA LEU A 409 14.07 13.46 27.76
C LEU A 409 13.65 13.67 26.30
N LYS A 410 13.12 12.60 25.69
CA LYS A 410 12.47 12.64 24.39
C LYS A 410 10.97 12.69 24.59
N GLU A 411 10.33 13.76 24.09
CA GLU A 411 8.88 13.87 24.04
C GLU A 411 8.43 13.67 22.58
N THR A 412 7.39 12.87 22.36
CA THR A 412 6.81 12.65 21.03
C THR A 412 5.32 12.96 21.08
N VAL A 413 4.87 13.78 20.12
CA VAL A 413 3.47 14.15 19.92
C VAL A 413 3.07 13.73 18.52
N VAL A 414 2.16 12.77 18.42
CA VAL A 414 1.55 12.33 17.15
C VAL A 414 0.14 12.89 17.08
N SER A 415 -0.16 13.65 16.04
CA SER A 415 -1.51 14.12 15.73
C SER A 415 -1.92 13.66 14.36
N GLN A 416 -3.16 13.17 14.21
CA GLN A 416 -3.68 12.70 12.93
C GLN A 416 -5.14 13.09 12.76
N ALA A 417 -5.51 13.47 11.54
CA ALA A 417 -6.89 13.64 11.09
C ALA A 417 -7.13 12.72 9.90
N VAL A 418 -8.16 11.89 9.99
CA VAL A 418 -8.60 11.00 8.91
C VAL A 418 -10.03 11.38 8.56
N THR A 419 -10.29 11.58 7.26
CA THR A 419 -11.63 11.84 6.74
C THR A 419 -11.99 10.82 5.69
N PHE A 420 -13.21 10.38 5.68
CA PHE A 420 -13.82 9.56 4.65
C PHE A 420 -15.14 10.21 4.22
N ASP A 421 -15.35 10.35 2.94
CA ASP A 421 -16.59 10.85 2.34
C ASP A 421 -16.90 10.03 1.10
N GLN A 422 -18.04 9.34 1.11
CA GLN A 422 -18.53 8.64 -0.07
C GLN A 422 -19.99 8.93 -0.29
N THR A 423 -20.36 9.19 -1.54
CA THR A 423 -21.74 9.20 -2.01
C THR A 423 -21.85 8.25 -3.19
N THR A 424 -22.82 7.33 -3.11
CA THR A 424 -23.19 6.44 -4.20
C THR A 424 -24.61 6.78 -4.64
N LEU A 425 -24.78 6.99 -5.96
CA LEU A 425 -26.09 7.11 -6.60
C LEU A 425 -26.51 5.73 -7.13
N PHE A 426 -27.76 5.40 -6.95
CA PHE A 426 -28.33 4.13 -7.39
C PHE A 426 -29.54 4.33 -8.28
N THR A 427 -29.64 3.47 -9.31
CA THR A 427 -30.86 3.18 -10.06
C THR A 427 -30.89 1.68 -10.26
N VAL A 428 -31.84 0.99 -9.63
CA VAL A 428 -31.97 -0.47 -9.68
C VAL A 428 -33.42 -0.79 -10.09
N ASN A 429 -33.60 -1.39 -11.26
CA ASN A 429 -34.90 -1.83 -11.80
C ASN A 429 -34.72 -3.02 -12.77
N GLU A 430 -35.80 -3.54 -13.34
CA GLU A 430 -35.76 -4.70 -14.25
C GLU A 430 -34.86 -4.51 -15.49
N SER A 431 -34.59 -3.27 -15.90
CA SER A 431 -33.85 -2.96 -17.13
C SER A 431 -32.43 -2.44 -16.89
N GLU A 432 -32.13 -1.99 -15.69
CA GLU A 432 -30.81 -1.42 -15.38
C GLU A 432 -30.45 -1.51 -13.90
N ASP A 433 -29.17 -1.77 -13.64
CA ASP A 433 -28.50 -1.56 -12.36
C ASP A 433 -27.37 -0.54 -12.56
N VAL A 434 -27.50 0.61 -11.91
CA VAL A 434 -26.54 1.72 -11.99
C VAL A 434 -26.01 2.04 -10.60
N GLN A 435 -24.69 2.13 -10.47
CA GLN A 435 -23.99 2.55 -9.26
C GLN A 435 -22.91 3.58 -9.61
N ASP A 436 -23.14 4.84 -9.26
CA ASP A 436 -22.15 5.91 -9.43
C ASP A 436 -21.52 6.26 -8.08
N ILE A 437 -20.28 5.82 -7.86
CA ILE A 437 -19.53 6.01 -6.62
C ILE A 437 -18.60 7.21 -6.75
N LYS A 438 -18.66 8.11 -5.76
CA LYS A 438 -17.67 9.17 -5.54
C LYS A 438 -17.16 9.05 -4.11
N GLN A 439 -15.89 8.63 -3.97
CA GLN A 439 -15.23 8.43 -2.68
C GLN A 439 -13.97 9.32 -2.57
N SER A 440 -13.73 9.83 -1.39
CA SER A 440 -12.48 10.48 -1.03
C SER A 440 -12.09 10.10 0.40
N THR A 441 -10.90 9.57 0.56
CA THR A 441 -10.27 9.35 1.86
C THR A 441 -9.07 10.25 1.99
N THR A 442 -8.92 10.96 3.10
CA THR A 442 -7.72 11.73 3.40
C THR A 442 -7.17 11.35 4.77
N ALA A 443 -5.85 11.30 4.89
CA ALA A 443 -5.17 11.17 6.17
C ALA A 443 -4.05 12.20 6.25
N TYR A 444 -4.14 13.11 7.19
CA TYR A 444 -3.14 14.12 7.44
C TYR A 444 -2.59 13.94 8.85
N GLY A 445 -1.29 13.68 8.96
CA GLY A 445 -0.64 13.41 10.23
C GLY A 445 0.63 14.22 10.43
N SER A 446 0.93 14.54 11.69
CA SER A 446 2.20 15.10 12.12
C SER A 446 2.77 14.30 13.28
N SER A 447 4.08 14.08 13.28
CA SER A 447 4.85 13.55 14.40
C SER A 447 5.91 14.58 14.78
N THR A 448 5.79 15.15 15.96
CA THR A 448 6.73 16.13 16.50
C THR A 448 7.50 15.50 17.67
N THR A 449 8.82 15.56 17.59
CA THR A 449 9.75 15.07 18.61
C THR A 449 10.57 16.22 19.17
N TYR A 450 10.62 16.31 20.49
CA TYR A 450 11.48 17.23 21.24
C TYR A 450 12.58 16.41 21.91
N LEU A 451 13.84 16.68 21.58
CA LEU A 451 15.00 16.00 22.17
C LEU A 451 16.23 16.91 22.18
N GLY A 452 16.85 17.09 23.34
CA GLY A 452 18.08 17.86 23.47
C GLY A 452 17.97 19.33 23.02
N GLY A 453 16.77 19.94 23.15
CA GLY A 453 16.51 21.31 22.70
C GLY A 453 16.22 21.45 21.20
N VAL A 454 16.14 20.34 20.48
CA VAL A 454 15.78 20.32 19.05
C VAL A 454 14.35 19.80 18.91
N GLU A 455 13.53 20.53 18.15
CA GLU A 455 12.22 20.10 17.68
C GLU A 455 12.38 19.53 16.27
N THR A 456 11.91 18.31 16.06
CA THR A 456 11.80 17.72 14.71
C THR A 456 10.35 17.39 14.44
N THR A 457 9.82 17.89 13.31
CA THR A 457 8.44 17.60 12.89
C THR A 457 8.43 16.94 11.53
N GLN A 458 7.74 15.81 11.43
CA GLN A 458 7.43 15.11 10.20
C GLN A 458 5.92 15.24 9.94
N ILE A 459 5.56 15.66 8.73
CA ILE A 459 4.17 15.79 8.28
C ILE A 459 3.96 14.85 7.11
N ASN A 460 2.91 14.03 7.19
CA ASN A 460 2.47 13.12 6.13
C ASN A 460 1.05 13.49 5.73
N GLY A 461 0.81 13.60 4.43
CA GLY A 461 -0.52 13.82 3.87
C GLY A 461 -0.82 12.78 2.80
N PHE A 462 -1.92 12.05 2.95
CA PHE A 462 -2.43 11.09 1.97
C PHE A 462 -3.81 11.54 1.50
N SER A 463 -4.10 11.32 0.21
CA SER A 463 -5.44 11.47 -0.33
C SER A 463 -5.69 10.39 -1.38
N TYR A 464 -6.84 9.72 -1.28
CA TYR A 464 -7.26 8.62 -2.11
C TYR A 464 -8.62 8.91 -2.77
N PRO A 465 -8.67 9.81 -3.77
CA PRO A 465 -9.87 9.99 -4.57
C PRO A 465 -10.15 8.73 -5.40
N PHE A 466 -11.39 8.28 -5.38
CA PHE A 466 -11.84 7.13 -6.14
C PHE A 466 -13.23 7.41 -6.72
N THR A 467 -13.44 7.09 -8.00
CA THR A 467 -14.75 7.10 -8.64
C THR A 467 -14.96 5.81 -9.42
N LEU A 468 -16.18 5.32 -9.39
CA LEU A 468 -16.63 4.18 -10.18
C LEU A 468 -18.02 4.51 -10.72
N ASP A 469 -18.13 4.66 -12.04
CA ASP A 469 -19.39 4.75 -12.75
C ASP A 469 -19.65 3.37 -13.36
N TYR A 470 -20.63 2.63 -12.83
CA TYR A 470 -21.02 1.28 -13.23
C TYR A 470 -22.45 1.29 -13.71
N SER A 471 -22.71 0.63 -14.82
CA SER A 471 -24.09 0.35 -15.28
C SER A 471 -24.16 -1.01 -15.95
N PHE A 472 -25.20 -1.77 -15.62
CA PHE A 472 -25.62 -2.98 -16.34
C PHE A 472 -27.01 -2.75 -16.90
N VAL A 473 -27.17 -2.79 -18.23
CA VAL A 473 -28.38 -2.33 -18.91
C VAL A 473 -28.87 -3.38 -19.89
N ALA A 474 -30.20 -3.64 -19.88
CA ALA A 474 -30.89 -4.39 -20.91
C ALA A 474 -31.14 -3.53 -22.15
N ASN A 475 -30.68 -3.98 -23.31
CA ASN A 475 -30.91 -3.29 -24.58
C ASN A 475 -32.28 -3.64 -25.16
N PRO A 476 -32.86 -2.78 -26.02
CA PRO A 476 -34.17 -3.04 -26.64
C PRO A 476 -34.23 -4.30 -27.52
N ASP A 477 -33.09 -4.82 -27.96
CA ASP A 477 -33.00 -6.06 -28.75
C ASP A 477 -32.86 -7.33 -27.90
N GLY A 478 -32.92 -7.18 -26.56
CA GLY A 478 -32.81 -8.28 -25.60
C GLY A 478 -31.39 -8.65 -25.23
N THR A 479 -30.37 -7.95 -25.71
CA THR A 479 -28.96 -8.09 -25.29
C THR A 479 -28.70 -7.26 -24.03
N TYR A 480 -27.50 -7.41 -23.42
CA TYR A 480 -27.10 -6.64 -22.24
C TYR A 480 -25.72 -6.02 -22.42
N ALA A 481 -25.51 -4.92 -21.75
CA ALA A 481 -24.21 -4.24 -21.72
C ALA A 481 -23.85 -3.83 -20.28
N GLN A 482 -22.64 -4.14 -19.86
CA GLN A 482 -22.02 -3.60 -18.65
C GLN A 482 -21.02 -2.51 -19.05
N ALA A 483 -21.34 -1.26 -18.79
CA ALA A 483 -20.41 -0.16 -19.01
C ALA A 483 -19.78 0.24 -17.68
N THR A 484 -18.44 0.29 -17.65
CA THR A 484 -17.68 0.64 -16.44
C THR A 484 -16.66 1.73 -16.76
N LYS A 485 -16.60 2.71 -15.85
CA LYS A 485 -15.55 3.72 -15.86
C LYS A 485 -15.04 3.94 -14.45
N ALA A 486 -13.72 3.88 -14.28
CA ALA A 486 -13.09 4.06 -12.98
C ALA A 486 -11.96 5.09 -12.99
N SER A 487 -11.79 5.79 -11.87
CA SER A 487 -10.63 6.63 -11.60
C SER A 487 -10.13 6.34 -10.20
N GLN A 488 -8.87 5.96 -10.10
CA GLN A 488 -8.18 5.64 -8.86
C GLN A 488 -6.98 6.56 -8.69
N GLN A 489 -6.81 7.14 -7.49
CA GLN A 489 -5.69 8.04 -7.23
C GLN A 489 -5.02 7.70 -5.89
N TRP A 490 -3.70 7.86 -5.86
CA TRP A 490 -2.89 7.87 -4.65
C TRP A 490 -2.02 9.13 -4.65
N LEU A 491 -2.35 10.05 -3.77
CA LEU A 491 -1.64 11.31 -3.62
C LEU A 491 -0.93 11.30 -2.27
N TYR A 492 0.34 11.65 -2.25
CA TYR A 492 1.16 11.66 -1.04
C TYR A 492 2.02 12.92 -0.97
N GLY A 493 2.05 13.55 0.19
CA GLY A 493 2.93 14.65 0.53
C GLY A 493 3.68 14.36 1.82
N TYR A 494 4.98 14.71 1.85
CA TYR A 494 5.82 14.59 3.03
C TYR A 494 6.61 15.87 3.25
N THR A 495 6.73 16.29 4.51
CA THR A 495 7.59 17.41 4.90
C THR A 495 8.30 17.05 6.20
N GLU A 496 9.59 17.34 6.26
CA GLU A 496 10.40 17.27 7.46
C GLU A 496 10.97 18.64 7.80
N SER A 497 10.92 19.03 9.07
CA SER A 497 11.47 20.28 9.56
C SER A 497 12.20 20.07 10.88
N ALA A 498 13.22 20.92 11.14
CA ALA A 498 13.93 20.98 12.40
C ALA A 498 13.92 22.43 12.90
N ASN A 499 13.44 22.65 14.14
CA ASN A 499 13.25 23.97 14.74
C ASN A 499 12.47 24.93 13.82
N GLY A 500 11.40 24.45 13.19
CA GLY A 500 10.58 25.20 12.25
C GLY A 500 11.19 25.42 10.85
N MET A 501 12.44 25.02 10.62
CA MET A 501 13.07 25.13 9.32
C MET A 501 12.87 23.83 8.54
N ARG A 502 12.31 23.94 7.34
CA ARG A 502 12.12 22.80 6.44
C ARG A 502 13.46 22.20 6.01
N GLN A 503 13.62 20.90 6.23
CA GLN A 503 14.80 20.12 5.87
C GLN A 503 14.57 19.36 4.56
N TYR A 504 13.37 18.80 4.38
CA TYR A 504 13.02 18.01 3.22
C TYR A 504 11.52 18.11 2.93
N GLN A 505 11.16 18.03 1.66
CA GLN A 505 9.77 17.96 1.22
C GLN A 505 9.70 17.08 -0.03
N SER A 506 8.65 16.27 -0.13
CA SER A 506 8.35 15.51 -1.35
C SER A 506 6.86 15.45 -1.61
N SER A 507 6.50 15.24 -2.86
CA SER A 507 5.14 14.98 -3.30
C SER A 507 5.12 13.88 -4.34
N THR A 508 4.09 13.06 -4.31
CA THR A 508 3.86 11.99 -5.29
C THR A 508 2.39 11.94 -5.65
N SER A 509 2.10 11.76 -6.93
CA SER A 509 0.77 11.47 -7.43
C SER A 509 0.82 10.28 -8.39
N ASN A 510 -0.06 9.31 -8.19
CA ASN A 510 -0.29 8.21 -9.10
C ASN A 510 -1.80 8.13 -9.38
N THR A 511 -2.19 8.26 -10.64
CA THR A 511 -3.58 8.29 -11.07
C THR A 511 -3.77 7.33 -12.22
N VAL A 512 -4.77 6.45 -12.11
CA VAL A 512 -5.25 5.60 -13.21
C VAL A 512 -6.69 5.96 -13.50
N THR A 513 -7.00 6.15 -14.78
CA THR A 513 -8.37 6.27 -15.30
C THR A 513 -8.58 5.21 -16.36
N THR A 514 -9.73 4.55 -16.33
CA THR A 514 -10.03 3.47 -17.27
C THR A 514 -11.52 3.41 -17.58
N GLN A 515 -11.86 2.83 -18.73
CA GLN A 515 -13.22 2.52 -19.14
C GLN A 515 -13.27 1.31 -20.06
N ASP A 516 -14.36 0.57 -20.00
CA ASP A 516 -14.70 -0.53 -20.92
C ASP A 516 -16.21 -0.77 -20.96
N THR A 517 -16.66 -1.54 -21.94
CA THR A 517 -18.05 -2.04 -22.03
C THR A 517 -18.03 -3.50 -22.41
N LEU A 518 -18.47 -4.37 -21.50
CA LEU A 518 -18.72 -5.79 -21.74
C LEU A 518 -20.09 -5.95 -22.41
N ASN A 519 -20.16 -6.80 -23.42
CA ASN A 519 -21.41 -7.07 -24.15
C ASN A 519 -21.81 -8.53 -23.96
N TYR A 520 -23.12 -8.76 -23.77
CA TYR A 520 -23.70 -10.07 -23.53
C TYR A 520 -24.89 -10.29 -24.47
N ASP A 521 -25.09 -11.53 -24.90
CA ASP A 521 -26.31 -11.92 -25.63
C ASP A 521 -27.55 -12.02 -24.70
N ALA A 522 -28.70 -12.35 -25.27
CA ALA A 522 -29.96 -12.51 -24.52
C ALA A 522 -29.94 -13.64 -23.48
N ASN A 523 -28.94 -14.51 -23.47
CA ASN A 523 -28.77 -15.59 -22.52
C ASN A 523 -27.63 -15.28 -21.50
N PHE A 524 -27.20 -14.03 -21.41
CA PHE A 524 -26.09 -13.55 -20.57
C PHE A 524 -24.72 -14.18 -20.92
N ASN A 525 -24.54 -14.72 -22.13
CA ASN A 525 -23.21 -15.14 -22.55
C ASN A 525 -22.38 -13.94 -22.98
N PHE A 526 -21.16 -13.85 -22.49
CA PHE A 526 -20.22 -12.80 -22.90
C PHE A 526 -19.89 -12.93 -24.39
N THR A 527 -20.07 -11.85 -25.14
CA THR A 527 -19.86 -11.79 -26.59
C THR A 527 -18.65 -10.96 -27.01
N GLY A 528 -18.07 -10.21 -26.09
CA GLY A 528 -16.90 -9.37 -26.30
C GLY A 528 -16.99 -8.06 -25.54
N ASN A 529 -15.92 -7.27 -25.65
CA ASN A 529 -15.86 -5.93 -25.06
C ASN A 529 -15.56 -4.85 -26.09
N THR A 530 -15.91 -3.62 -25.77
CA THR A 530 -15.74 -2.46 -26.65
C THR A 530 -15.39 -1.20 -25.86
N GLY A 531 -14.70 -0.27 -26.51
CA GLY A 531 -14.45 1.05 -25.93
C GLY A 531 -13.34 1.11 -24.88
N THR A 532 -12.55 0.03 -24.73
CA THR A 532 -11.47 -0.04 -23.74
C THR A 532 -10.46 1.06 -23.91
N GLN A 533 -10.29 1.87 -22.88
CA GLN A 533 -9.29 2.91 -22.78
C GLN A 533 -8.75 2.98 -21.35
N SER A 534 -7.45 3.16 -21.21
CA SER A 534 -6.83 3.41 -19.91
C SER A 534 -5.70 4.41 -20.00
N LYS A 535 -5.46 5.11 -18.90
CA LYS A 535 -4.38 6.09 -18.76
C LYS A 535 -3.84 6.02 -17.34
N GLN A 536 -2.52 5.95 -17.21
CA GLN A 536 -1.84 6.16 -15.93
C GLN A 536 -0.94 7.38 -16.03
N THR A 537 -0.94 8.21 -14.98
CA THR A 537 0.00 9.32 -14.81
C THR A 537 0.64 9.21 -13.44
N TYR A 538 1.96 9.09 -13.41
CA TYR A 538 2.76 9.10 -12.19
C TYR A 538 3.67 10.33 -12.20
N ASN A 539 3.66 11.11 -11.10
CA ASN A 539 4.57 12.22 -10.89
C ASN A 539 5.12 12.16 -9.47
N SER A 540 6.41 12.42 -9.32
CA SER A 540 7.04 12.66 -8.03
C SER A 540 8.09 13.76 -8.14
N LEU A 541 8.18 14.57 -7.09
CA LEU A 541 9.11 15.68 -6.98
C LEU A 541 9.55 15.81 -5.53
N ASP A 542 10.81 16.16 -5.29
CA ASP A 542 11.30 16.50 -3.96
C ASP A 542 12.10 17.81 -3.94
N SER A 543 12.41 18.26 -2.72
CA SER A 543 13.17 19.50 -2.49
C SER A 543 14.66 19.38 -2.80
N GLU A 544 15.15 18.19 -3.10
CA GLU A 544 16.54 17.94 -3.53
C GLU A 544 16.67 18.02 -5.07
N GLY A 545 15.53 18.24 -5.78
CA GLY A 545 15.46 18.33 -7.23
C GLY A 545 15.30 16.98 -7.94
N ASN A 546 15.03 15.90 -7.20
CA ASN A 546 14.66 14.64 -7.85
C ASN A 546 13.24 14.76 -8.41
N CYS A 547 13.09 14.43 -9.68
CA CYS A 547 11.82 14.48 -10.36
C CYS A 547 11.62 13.25 -11.23
N TYR A 548 10.42 12.69 -11.18
CA TYR A 548 9.98 11.66 -12.10
C TYR A 548 8.57 11.97 -12.59
N SER A 549 8.34 11.84 -13.88
CA SER A 549 7.01 12.00 -14.48
C SER A 549 6.87 11.05 -15.67
N ARG A 550 5.83 10.24 -15.66
CA ARG A 550 5.47 9.35 -16.77
C ARG A 550 3.97 9.30 -16.95
N THR A 551 3.53 9.41 -18.19
CA THR A 551 2.15 9.15 -18.60
C THR A 551 2.11 8.03 -19.62
N LEU A 552 1.29 7.03 -19.36
CA LEU A 552 0.95 5.93 -20.26
C LEU A 552 -0.49 6.09 -20.70
N THR A 553 -0.77 5.79 -21.97
CA THR A 553 -2.14 5.68 -22.50
C THR A 553 -2.30 4.37 -23.26
N ALA A 554 -3.47 3.74 -23.13
CA ALA A 554 -3.79 2.53 -23.85
C ALA A 554 -5.22 2.60 -24.41
N ALA A 555 -5.44 1.87 -25.50
CA ALA A 555 -6.75 1.69 -26.11
C ALA A 555 -6.81 0.30 -26.76
N ASN A 556 -7.99 -0.33 -26.70
CA ASN A 556 -8.22 -1.67 -27.22
C ASN A 556 -7.13 -2.67 -26.72
N LEU A 557 -6.86 -2.64 -25.41
CA LEU A 557 -5.92 -3.53 -24.70
C LEU A 557 -4.45 -3.41 -25.16
N LYS A 558 -4.07 -2.29 -25.76
CA LYS A 558 -2.71 -2.04 -26.26
C LYS A 558 -2.22 -0.68 -25.83
N LEU A 559 -0.94 -0.61 -25.47
CA LEU A 559 -0.28 0.66 -25.21
C LEU A 559 -0.23 1.51 -26.47
N THR A 560 -0.78 2.74 -26.42
CA THR A 560 -0.86 3.66 -27.54
C THR A 560 -0.02 4.91 -27.35
N GLY A 561 0.38 5.22 -26.13
CA GLY A 561 1.17 6.43 -25.83
C GLY A 561 2.06 6.29 -24.61
N LEU A 562 3.22 6.96 -24.68
CA LEU A 562 4.19 7.10 -23.60
C LEU A 562 4.73 8.53 -23.64
N VAL A 563 4.67 9.23 -22.50
CA VAL A 563 5.27 10.56 -22.32
C VAL A 563 6.04 10.58 -21.01
N ASP A 564 7.34 10.86 -21.09
CA ASP A 564 8.23 11.00 -19.94
C ASP A 564 8.58 12.47 -19.67
N GLY A 565 8.78 12.82 -18.39
CA GLY A 565 9.32 14.10 -17.95
C GLY A 565 8.40 15.32 -18.11
N ALA A 566 7.11 15.15 -18.42
CA ALA A 566 6.21 16.28 -18.70
C ALA A 566 6.04 17.22 -17.48
N ALA A 567 6.07 16.71 -16.26
CA ALA A 567 5.96 17.49 -15.03
C ALA A 567 7.32 17.88 -14.42
N CYS A 568 8.45 17.50 -15.03
CA CYS A 568 9.82 17.76 -14.56
C CYS A 568 10.49 18.94 -15.28
N LYS A 569 9.75 19.97 -15.67
CA LYS A 569 10.25 21.14 -16.43
C LYS A 569 10.50 22.32 -15.50
#